data_8b63d42d85acd4ca75f35aa43fdc6c03
#
_entry.id   8b63d42d85acd4ca75f35aa43fdc6c03
#
_cell.length_a   1.000
_cell.length_b   1.000
_cell.length_c   1.000
_cell.angle_alpha   90.00
_cell.angle_beta   90.00
_cell.angle_gamma   90.00
#
_symmetry.space_group_name_H-M   'P 1'
#
loop_
_entity.id
_entity.type
_entity.pdbx_description
1 polymer ?
#
loop_
_entity_poly.entity_id
_entity_poly.type
_entity_poly.pdbx_seq_one_letter_code
_entity_poly.pdbx_strand_id
1 'polypeptide(L)' 'MSGSTPHLPACSCCGKPGNKVDKLIQIAEDFYICNNCVEICVNMIVKDT' A
#
# COMPACT_ATOMS: atom_id res chain seq x y z
N MET A 1 4.39 -21.34 -4.35
CA MET A 1 4.66 -21.08 -4.00
C MET A 1 5.08 -20.65 -3.40
N SER A 2 5.34 -20.55 -3.53
CA SER A 2 5.86 -20.29 -2.98
C SER A 2 5.90 -19.56 -2.12
N GLY A 3 5.60 -19.11 -1.89
CA GLY A 3 5.49 -18.22 -0.93
C GLY A 3 6.32 -18.28 0.20
N SER A 4 7.14 -18.91 0.23
CA SER A 4 7.93 -19.00 1.38
C SER A 4 8.74 -17.80 1.60
N THR A 5 8.69 -16.84 0.82
CA THR A 5 9.51 -15.70 1.05
C THR A 5 9.10 -14.99 2.28
N PRO A 6 10.00 -14.65 3.10
CA PRO A 6 9.71 -13.77 4.20
C PRO A 6 9.49 -12.46 3.60
N HIS A 7 8.38 -12.08 3.40
CA HIS A 7 8.14 -10.91 2.74
C HIS A 7 8.07 -9.77 3.62
N LEU A 8 8.60 -8.70 3.17
CA LEU A 8 8.40 -7.42 3.77
C LEU A 8 7.00 -6.98 3.44
N PRO A 9 6.38 -6.20 4.32
CA PRO A 9 5.11 -5.61 3.99
C PRO A 9 5.24 -4.80 2.72
N ALA A 10 4.23 -4.86 1.90
CA ALA A 10 4.24 -4.14 0.64
C ALA A 10 2.85 -3.59 0.38
N CYS A 11 2.81 -2.54 -0.42
CA CYS A 11 1.53 -1.94 -0.77
C CYS A 11 0.72 -2.94 -1.57
N SER A 12 -0.50 -3.17 -1.14
CA SER A 12 -1.37 -4.11 -1.83
C SER A 12 -1.91 -3.54 -3.12
N CYS A 13 -1.83 -2.25 -3.29
CA CYS A 13 -2.35 -1.61 -4.49
C CYS A 13 -1.32 -1.55 -5.59
N CYS A 14 -0.16 -0.98 -5.32
CA CYS A 14 0.84 -0.81 -6.36
C CYS A 14 1.94 -1.84 -6.28
N GLY A 15 2.04 -2.55 -5.19
CA GLY A 15 3.02 -3.62 -5.07
C GLY A 15 4.39 -3.21 -4.63
N LYS A 16 4.60 -1.95 -4.33
CA LYS A 16 5.92 -1.52 -3.91
C LYS A 16 6.20 -1.97 -2.49
N PRO A 17 7.39 -2.44 -2.22
CA PRO A 17 7.74 -2.84 -0.85
C PRO A 17 7.89 -1.63 0.05
N GLY A 18 7.79 -1.86 1.32
CA GLY A 18 7.82 -0.78 2.29
C GLY A 18 9.09 0.04 2.25
N ASN A 19 10.19 -0.55 1.83
CA ASN A 19 11.43 0.20 1.78
C ASN A 19 11.55 1.05 0.53
N LYS A 20 10.58 0.98 -0.36
CA LYS A 20 10.56 1.81 -1.55
C LYS A 20 9.54 2.92 -1.46
N VAL A 21 8.85 3.03 -0.35
CA VAL A 21 7.86 4.08 -0.16
C VAL A 21 8.21 4.81 1.12
N ASP A 22 7.69 6.01 1.26
CA ASP A 22 7.96 6.80 2.44
C ASP A 22 7.23 6.25 3.65
N LYS A 23 6.00 5.85 3.46
CA LYS A 23 5.21 5.29 4.52
C LYS A 23 4.37 4.17 4.01
N LEU A 24 4.20 3.16 4.84
CA LEU A 24 3.32 2.07 4.53
C LEU A 24 2.35 1.93 5.68
N ILE A 25 1.07 1.99 5.39
CA ILE A 25 0.03 2.00 6.41
C ILE A 25 -0.70 0.69 6.36
N GLN A 26 -0.86 0.06 7.51
CA GLN A 26 -1.59 -1.18 7.59
C GLN A 26 -3.06 -0.86 7.81
N ILE A 27 -3.88 -1.23 6.85
CA ILE A 27 -5.30 -0.97 6.94
C ILE A 27 -6.03 -2.18 7.50
N ALA A 28 -5.56 -3.34 7.15
CA ALA A 28 -6.15 -4.58 7.63
C ALA A 28 -5.02 -5.55 7.88
N GLU A 29 -5.36 -6.74 8.33
CA GLU A 29 -4.37 -7.69 8.75
C GLU A 29 -3.33 -7.95 7.67
N ASP A 30 -3.78 -8.15 6.45
CA ASP A 30 -2.89 -8.42 5.36
C ASP A 30 -2.93 -7.36 4.28
N PHE A 31 -3.42 -6.21 4.60
CA PHE A 31 -3.60 -5.18 3.59
C PHE A 31 -2.85 -3.92 3.99
N TYR A 32 -1.95 -3.51 3.11
CA TYR A 32 -1.16 -2.31 3.34
C TYR A 32 -1.34 -1.36 2.18
N ILE A 33 -1.18 -0.09 2.44
CA ILE A 33 -1.26 0.92 1.39
C ILE A 33 -0.15 1.93 1.62
N CYS A 34 0.52 2.32 0.56
CA CYS A 34 1.61 3.26 0.68
C CYS A 34 1.09 4.69 0.61
N ASN A 35 1.95 5.62 0.99
CA ASN A 35 1.56 7.02 1.01
C ASN A 35 1.13 7.50 -0.37
N ASN A 36 1.74 6.98 -1.41
CA ASN A 36 1.39 7.40 -2.76
C ASN A 36 -0.03 6.96 -3.12
N CYS A 37 -0.37 5.72 -2.79
CA CYS A 37 -1.71 5.23 -3.07
C CYS A 37 -2.75 5.91 -2.21
N VAL A 38 -2.39 6.28 -1.00
CA VAL A 38 -3.29 7.04 -0.14
C VAL A 38 -3.63 8.37 -0.80
N GLU A 39 -2.63 9.03 -1.35
CA GLU A 39 -2.86 10.30 -2.04
C GLU A 39 -3.81 10.13 -3.22
N ILE A 40 -3.62 9.08 -3.97
CA ILE A 40 -4.50 8.82 -5.09
C ILE A 40 -5.93 8.62 -4.63
N CYS A 41 -6.10 7.89 -3.55
CA CYS A 41 -7.44 7.65 -3.02
C CYS A 41 -8.08 8.94 -2.55
N VAL A 42 -7.31 9.78 -1.87
CA VAL A 42 -7.83 11.05 -1.39
C VAL A 42 -8.25 11.92 -2.57
N ASN A 43 -7.45 11.94 -3.60
CA ASN A 43 -7.79 12.73 -4.79
C ASN A 43 -9.07 12.25 -5.44
N MET A 44 -9.27 10.95 -5.45
CA MET A 44 -10.49 10.42 -6.01
C MET A 44 -11.70 10.86 -5.21
N ILE A 45 -11.59 10.84 -3.91
CA ILE A 45 -12.69 11.24 -3.05
C ILE A 45 -12.99 12.72 -3.24
N VAL A 46 -11.96 13.53 -3.27
CA VAL A 46 -12.12 14.96 -3.40
C VAL A 46 -12.74 15.31 -4.74
N LYS A 47 -12.26 14.67 -5.79
CA LYS A 47 -12.78 14.96 -7.12
C LYS A 47 -14.20 14.50 -7.29
N ASP A 48 -14.56 13.45 -6.62
CA ASP A 48 -15.88 12.91 -6.74
C ASP A 48 -16.93 13.78 -6.07
N THR A 49 -16.53 14.64 -5.20
CA THR A 49 -17.44 15.54 -4.52
C THR A 49 -17.66 16.82 -5.34
#